data_eb83659274d4fa3b6dcdb8aba5eb0abf
#
_entry.id   eb83659274d4fa3b6dcdb8aba5eb0abf
#
_cell.length_a   1.000
_cell.length_b   1.000
_cell.length_c   1.000
_cell.angle_alpha   90.00
_cell.angle_beta   90.00
_cell.angle_gamma   90.00
#
_symmetry.space_group_name_H-M   'P 1'
#
loop_
_entity.id
_entity.type
_entity.pdbx_description
1 polymer ?
#
loop_
_entity_poly.entity_id
_entity_poly.type
_entity_poly.pdbx_seq_one_letter_code
_entity_poly.pdbx_strand_id
1 'polypeptide(L)'
;MKILHIITQKPNSTGSGIYLSGMIKGFEKIGHKQAVIAGIDVNDDVNCFPSEVSFYPVKYNCGELNFPVVGMSDSMPYESTRYKDLNIDMINRLKYQFKVNIDKAMNDFKPELIICHHLYLLTAFVREIVKDIKVMSICHGTCLRQLNTIDLEKEYIIANIRKLDLIFALHENQKYDIIKNFGVSESKVVVIGSGYNDDIFYNKNYKIKDDKIKIVFAGKICKSKGLIPFIKAISKLKYSRDLIEVNFAGTGSDIESYNEIVKLASKSPFKMNFLGKLEQRDLAELFNRSQIFVLPSFYEGLPVVVLEALSCGTDVITTDILGVKEWIGSEINNCGKIEYVSLPFMEKEGIPKDEELHDFENNLYNAIDSKIQSLLNNSNKKTSVDMSKKTWDGLAYRINEVILMDELCLV
;
A
#
# COMPACT_ATOMS: atom_id res chain seq x y z
N MET A 1 7.77 -10.83 22.97
CA MET A 1 6.49 -11.54 22.68
C MET A 1 6.62 -12.53 21.55
N LYS A 2 5.70 -13.51 21.49
CA LYS A 2 5.47 -14.42 20.36
C LYS A 2 4.23 -13.96 19.58
N ILE A 3 4.43 -13.49 18.35
CA ILE A 3 3.35 -12.92 17.50
C ILE A 3 3.05 -13.86 16.34
N LEU A 4 1.78 -14.25 16.17
CA LEU A 4 1.31 -15.01 15.03
C LEU A 4 0.59 -14.09 14.04
N HIS A 5 1.12 -13.96 12.82
CA HIS A 5 0.48 -13.25 11.73
C HIS A 5 -0.38 -14.19 10.90
N ILE A 6 -1.60 -13.76 10.53
CA ILE A 6 -2.51 -14.57 9.70
C ILE A 6 -3.01 -13.74 8.52
N ILE A 7 -2.83 -14.28 7.30
CA ILE A 7 -3.28 -13.67 6.05
C ILE A 7 -3.85 -14.74 5.10
N THR A 8 -4.97 -14.43 4.42
CA THR A 8 -5.61 -15.39 3.50
C THR A 8 -4.80 -15.62 2.24
N GLN A 9 -4.18 -14.56 1.72
CA GLN A 9 -3.54 -14.50 0.40
C GLN A 9 -2.03 -14.71 0.47
N LYS A 10 -1.38 -14.80 -0.72
CA LYS A 10 0.06 -14.97 -0.81
C LYS A 10 0.81 -13.84 -0.11
N PRO A 11 1.81 -14.14 0.72
CA PRO A 11 2.73 -13.15 1.25
C PRO A 11 3.61 -12.59 0.12
N ASN A 12 4.14 -11.37 0.29
CA ASN A 12 5.09 -10.70 -0.61
C ASN A 12 4.58 -10.33 -2.03
N SER A 13 3.35 -10.71 -2.40
CA SER A 13 2.85 -10.53 -3.77
C SER A 13 1.92 -9.33 -3.95
N THR A 14 1.47 -8.72 -2.86
CA THR A 14 0.48 -7.62 -2.84
C THR A 14 0.89 -6.55 -1.85
N GLY A 15 0.20 -5.41 -1.85
CA GLY A 15 0.46 -4.35 -0.87
C GLY A 15 0.36 -4.82 0.58
N SER A 16 -0.63 -5.66 0.91
CA SER A 16 -0.76 -6.24 2.26
C SER A 16 0.30 -7.30 2.56
N GLY A 17 0.75 -8.05 1.55
CA GLY A 17 1.88 -8.98 1.69
C GLY A 17 3.20 -8.25 1.94
N ILE A 18 3.46 -7.17 1.21
CA ILE A 18 4.63 -6.29 1.43
C ILE A 18 4.56 -5.67 2.84
N TYR A 19 3.37 -5.24 3.26
CA TYR A 19 3.14 -4.71 4.61
C TYR A 19 3.47 -5.76 5.68
N LEU A 20 2.99 -7.00 5.52
CA LEU A 20 3.32 -8.11 6.42
C LEU A 20 4.83 -8.34 6.51
N SER A 21 5.52 -8.39 5.38
CA SER A 21 6.98 -8.60 5.34
C SER A 21 7.75 -7.45 6.00
N GLY A 22 7.29 -6.21 5.79
CA GLY A 22 7.85 -5.04 6.45
C GLY A 22 7.67 -5.07 7.96
N MET A 23 6.47 -5.47 8.44
CA MET A 23 6.21 -5.64 9.87
C MET A 23 7.08 -6.73 10.49
N ILE A 24 7.21 -7.88 9.82
CA ILE A 24 8.05 -8.99 10.29
C ILE A 24 9.48 -8.49 10.52
N LYS A 25 10.04 -7.77 9.55
CA LYS A 25 11.38 -7.20 9.67
C LYS A 25 11.50 -6.20 10.84
N GLY A 26 10.53 -5.30 10.98
CA GLY A 26 10.55 -4.32 12.06
C GLY A 26 10.38 -4.96 13.45
N PHE A 27 9.49 -5.93 13.59
CA PHE A 27 9.30 -6.66 14.85
C PHE A 27 10.48 -7.55 15.23
N GLU A 28 11.20 -8.11 14.25
CA GLU A 28 12.44 -8.84 14.48
C GLU A 28 13.48 -7.95 15.18
N LYS A 29 13.67 -6.71 14.72
CA LYS A 29 14.58 -5.72 15.33
C LYS A 29 14.19 -5.35 16.76
N ILE A 30 12.90 -5.42 17.10
CA ILE A 30 12.40 -5.21 18.46
C ILE A 30 12.60 -6.46 19.34
N GLY A 31 12.94 -7.61 18.73
CA GLY A 31 13.20 -8.87 19.44
C GLY A 31 11.96 -9.75 19.61
N HIS A 32 10.89 -9.52 18.85
CA HIS A 32 9.73 -10.42 18.84
C HIS A 32 10.01 -11.70 18.08
N LYS A 33 9.58 -12.85 18.63
CA LYS A 33 9.51 -14.11 17.88
C LYS A 33 8.24 -14.11 17.05
N GLN A 34 8.34 -14.56 15.80
CA GLN A 34 7.22 -14.44 14.86
C GLN A 34 6.91 -15.74 14.16
N ALA A 35 5.64 -15.94 13.87
CA ALA A 35 5.13 -17.01 13.03
C ALA A 35 4.11 -16.45 12.03
N VAL A 36 3.95 -17.12 10.89
CA VAL A 36 3.03 -16.71 9.84
C VAL A 36 2.17 -17.90 9.39
N ILE A 37 0.87 -17.67 9.26
CA ILE A 37 -0.04 -18.53 8.51
C ILE A 37 -0.47 -17.73 7.28
N ALA A 38 -0.20 -18.26 6.07
CA ALA A 38 -0.59 -17.60 4.82
C ALA A 38 -1.02 -18.61 3.76
N GLY A 39 -1.94 -18.17 2.88
CA GLY A 39 -2.30 -18.94 1.71
C GLY A 39 -1.19 -18.90 0.66
N ILE A 40 -0.83 -20.05 0.10
CA ILE A 40 0.12 -20.17 -1.02
C ILE A 40 -0.39 -21.18 -2.05
N ASP A 41 0.07 -21.06 -3.29
CA ASP A 41 -0.11 -22.12 -4.27
C ASP A 41 0.77 -23.33 -3.94
N VAL A 42 0.32 -24.53 -4.31
CA VAL A 42 1.09 -25.75 -4.08
C VAL A 42 2.50 -25.71 -4.69
N ASN A 43 2.68 -24.93 -5.76
CA ASN A 43 3.94 -24.74 -6.47
C ASN A 43 4.78 -23.55 -5.96
N ASP A 44 4.26 -22.76 -5.00
CA ASP A 44 5.02 -21.62 -4.46
C ASP A 44 6.15 -22.11 -3.53
N ASP A 45 7.23 -21.32 -3.48
CA ASP A 45 8.31 -21.57 -2.52
C ASP A 45 7.82 -21.32 -1.09
N VAL A 46 8.08 -22.26 -0.20
CA VAL A 46 7.78 -22.17 1.22
C VAL A 46 8.83 -21.37 2.01
N ASN A 47 10.00 -21.09 1.41
CA ASN A 47 11.09 -20.33 2.03
C ASN A 47 10.98 -18.82 1.76
N CYS A 48 9.78 -18.27 1.90
CA CYS A 48 9.51 -16.85 1.62
C CYS A 48 9.75 -15.92 2.82
N PHE A 49 10.12 -16.45 3.96
CA PHE A 49 10.43 -15.71 5.19
C PHE A 49 11.84 -16.05 5.71
N PRO A 50 12.47 -15.20 6.56
CA PRO A 50 13.70 -15.53 7.28
C PRO A 50 13.56 -16.84 8.07
N SER A 51 14.67 -17.54 8.31
CA SER A 51 14.71 -18.83 9.02
C SER A 51 14.17 -18.78 10.46
N GLU A 52 14.23 -17.60 11.07
CA GLU A 52 13.75 -17.32 12.44
C GLU A 52 12.22 -17.23 12.52
N VAL A 53 11.54 -17.09 11.38
CA VAL A 53 10.08 -16.98 11.30
C VAL A 53 9.47 -18.35 11.01
N SER A 54 8.68 -18.87 11.94
CA SER A 54 7.97 -20.14 11.73
C SER A 54 6.85 -19.94 10.68
N PHE A 55 6.86 -20.73 9.61
CA PHE A 55 5.86 -20.62 8.54
C PHE A 55 4.91 -21.82 8.50
N TYR A 56 3.62 -21.59 8.52
CA TYR A 56 2.55 -22.56 8.44
C TYR A 56 1.72 -22.34 7.16
N PRO A 57 2.16 -22.84 6.00
CA PRO A 57 1.50 -22.59 4.73
C PRO A 57 0.17 -23.31 4.62
N VAL A 58 -0.87 -22.58 4.18
CA VAL A 58 -2.14 -23.15 3.73
C VAL A 58 -2.06 -23.30 2.21
N LYS A 59 -1.90 -24.55 1.74
CA LYS A 59 -1.68 -24.84 0.31
C LYS A 59 -2.99 -24.93 -0.44
N TYR A 60 -3.08 -24.18 -1.53
CA TYR A 60 -4.16 -24.19 -2.51
C TYR A 60 -3.75 -24.94 -3.79
N ASN A 61 -4.70 -25.18 -4.69
CA ASN A 61 -4.57 -26.01 -5.89
C ASN A 61 -4.18 -27.46 -5.56
N CYS A 62 -4.51 -27.92 -4.34
CA CYS A 62 -4.26 -29.30 -3.93
C CYS A 62 -5.24 -29.73 -2.81
N GLY A 63 -5.46 -31.03 -2.69
CA GLY A 63 -6.27 -31.62 -1.61
C GLY A 63 -7.64 -30.96 -1.47
N GLU A 64 -7.98 -30.55 -0.27
CA GLU A 64 -9.26 -29.92 0.06
C GLU A 64 -9.44 -28.52 -0.58
N LEU A 65 -8.35 -27.77 -0.77
CA LEU A 65 -8.39 -26.47 -1.44
C LEU A 65 -7.99 -26.61 -2.91
N ASN A 66 -8.79 -27.32 -3.69
CA ASN A 66 -8.59 -27.60 -5.11
C ASN A 66 -8.96 -26.43 -6.04
N PHE A 67 -8.72 -25.21 -5.58
CA PHE A 67 -8.94 -23.96 -6.31
C PHE A 67 -7.81 -22.96 -6.00
N PRO A 68 -7.60 -21.92 -6.84
CA PRO A 68 -6.55 -20.93 -6.63
C PRO A 68 -6.69 -20.15 -5.31
N VAL A 69 -5.56 -19.61 -4.82
CA VAL A 69 -5.51 -18.83 -3.58
C VAL A 69 -6.56 -17.72 -3.57
N VAL A 70 -7.30 -17.61 -2.47
CA VAL A 70 -8.34 -16.58 -2.33
C VAL A 70 -7.70 -15.21 -2.19
N GLY A 71 -8.05 -14.28 -3.09
CA GLY A 71 -7.52 -12.93 -3.16
C GLY A 71 -8.47 -11.86 -2.65
N MET A 72 -7.96 -10.86 -1.94
CA MET A 72 -8.75 -9.72 -1.44
C MET A 72 -9.14 -8.70 -2.52
N SER A 73 -8.70 -8.88 -3.76
CA SER A 73 -9.06 -8.02 -4.90
C SER A 73 -9.57 -8.88 -6.06
N ASP A 74 -10.48 -8.32 -6.87
CA ASP A 74 -10.96 -8.99 -8.08
C ASP A 74 -9.85 -9.17 -9.14
N SER A 75 -8.78 -8.39 -9.04
CA SER A 75 -7.58 -8.49 -9.87
C SER A 75 -6.35 -8.61 -8.98
N MET A 76 -5.79 -9.82 -8.91
CA MET A 76 -4.56 -10.13 -8.18
C MET A 76 -3.39 -10.25 -9.16
N PRO A 77 -2.13 -10.09 -8.71
CA PRO A 77 -0.95 -10.28 -9.56
C PRO A 77 -0.61 -11.77 -9.84
N TYR A 78 -1.49 -12.68 -9.45
CA TYR A 78 -1.42 -14.13 -9.65
C TYR A 78 -2.83 -14.68 -9.87
N GLU A 79 -2.94 -15.90 -10.37
CA GLU A 79 -4.23 -16.58 -10.50
C GLU A 79 -4.89 -16.75 -9.11
N SER A 80 -6.12 -16.30 -8.97
CA SER A 80 -6.78 -16.25 -7.67
C SER A 80 -8.28 -16.47 -7.76
N THR A 81 -8.84 -17.03 -6.70
CA THR A 81 -10.29 -17.14 -6.49
C THR A 81 -10.79 -15.83 -5.85
N ARG A 82 -11.81 -15.21 -6.44
CA ARG A 82 -12.43 -14.00 -5.85
C ARG A 82 -13.42 -14.40 -4.76
N TYR A 83 -13.57 -13.58 -3.73
CA TYR A 83 -14.52 -13.85 -2.67
C TYR A 83 -15.97 -14.02 -3.17
N LYS A 84 -16.38 -13.27 -4.20
CA LYS A 84 -17.73 -13.40 -4.79
C LYS A 84 -17.99 -14.72 -5.51
N ASP A 85 -16.93 -15.46 -5.85
CA ASP A 85 -17.04 -16.76 -6.53
C ASP A 85 -16.98 -17.93 -5.54
N LEU A 86 -16.81 -17.67 -4.24
CA LEU A 86 -16.81 -18.69 -3.20
C LEU A 86 -18.24 -19.18 -2.92
N ASN A 87 -18.44 -20.48 -2.94
CA ASN A 87 -19.66 -21.11 -2.41
C ASN A 87 -19.43 -21.59 -0.97
N ILE A 88 -20.50 -22.03 -0.32
CA ILE A 88 -20.48 -22.44 1.10
C ILE A 88 -19.52 -23.62 1.35
N ASP A 89 -19.40 -24.57 0.43
CA ASP A 89 -18.49 -25.70 0.55
C ASP A 89 -17.03 -25.22 0.50
N MET A 90 -16.68 -24.33 -0.44
CA MET A 90 -15.34 -23.73 -0.51
C MET A 90 -15.01 -22.95 0.76
N ILE A 91 -15.97 -22.20 1.32
CA ILE A 91 -15.81 -21.45 2.58
C ILE A 91 -15.51 -22.42 3.73
N ASN A 92 -16.27 -23.51 3.85
CA ASN A 92 -16.08 -24.50 4.90
C ASN A 92 -14.72 -25.19 4.81
N ARG A 93 -14.29 -25.58 3.60
CA ARG A 93 -12.96 -26.15 3.36
C ARG A 93 -11.84 -25.16 3.67
N LEU A 94 -12.03 -23.89 3.30
CA LEU A 94 -11.09 -22.81 3.64
C LEU A 94 -10.96 -22.66 5.16
N LYS A 95 -12.08 -22.49 5.87
CA LYS A 95 -12.11 -22.39 7.33
C LYS A 95 -11.42 -23.60 7.98
N TYR A 96 -11.72 -24.81 7.50
CA TYR A 96 -11.12 -26.04 8.02
C TYR A 96 -9.57 -26.08 7.85
N GLN A 97 -9.06 -25.77 6.66
CA GLN A 97 -7.61 -25.79 6.40
C GLN A 97 -6.86 -24.71 7.19
N PHE A 98 -7.44 -23.52 7.32
CA PHE A 98 -6.86 -22.51 8.21
C PHE A 98 -6.89 -22.94 9.67
N LYS A 99 -8.00 -23.57 10.14
CA LYS A 99 -8.08 -24.10 11.50
C LYS A 99 -6.97 -25.11 11.80
N VAL A 100 -6.72 -26.06 10.90
CA VAL A 100 -5.65 -27.06 11.06
C VAL A 100 -4.29 -26.39 11.28
N ASN A 101 -3.98 -25.33 10.51
CA ASN A 101 -2.72 -24.59 10.66
C ASN A 101 -2.69 -23.68 11.88
N ILE A 102 -3.83 -23.12 12.28
CA ILE A 102 -3.97 -22.36 13.54
C ILE A 102 -3.75 -23.29 14.73
N ASP A 103 -4.42 -24.44 14.79
CA ASP A 103 -4.23 -25.41 15.87
C ASP A 103 -2.79 -25.88 15.97
N LYS A 104 -2.12 -26.10 14.84
CA LYS A 104 -0.70 -26.44 14.78
C LYS A 104 0.17 -25.32 15.34
N ALA A 105 -0.03 -24.07 14.89
CA ALA A 105 0.73 -22.91 15.38
C ALA A 105 0.49 -22.67 16.89
N MET A 106 -0.74 -22.86 17.37
CA MET A 106 -1.09 -22.76 18.80
C MET A 106 -0.32 -23.78 19.64
N ASN A 107 -0.15 -25.00 19.15
CA ASN A 107 0.56 -26.06 19.86
C ASN A 107 2.08 -25.88 19.80
N ASP A 108 2.64 -25.62 18.61
CA ASP A 108 4.08 -25.62 18.36
C ASP A 108 4.72 -24.27 18.76
N PHE A 109 4.16 -23.17 18.24
CA PHE A 109 4.69 -21.83 18.44
C PHE A 109 4.21 -21.19 19.73
N LYS A 110 2.96 -21.45 20.16
CA LYS A 110 2.32 -20.89 21.37
C LYS A 110 2.34 -19.35 21.36
N PRO A 111 1.61 -18.71 20.43
CA PRO A 111 1.58 -17.27 20.32
C PRO A 111 0.96 -16.60 21.55
N GLU A 112 1.45 -15.42 21.90
CA GLU A 112 0.91 -14.55 22.96
C GLU A 112 -0.03 -13.49 22.37
N LEU A 113 0.10 -13.22 21.04
CA LEU A 113 -0.72 -12.28 20.28
C LEU A 113 -0.93 -12.80 18.87
N ILE A 114 -2.13 -12.59 18.33
CA ILE A 114 -2.45 -12.84 16.92
C ILE A 114 -2.74 -11.52 16.23
N ILE A 115 -2.08 -11.27 15.08
CA ILE A 115 -2.34 -10.13 14.20
C ILE A 115 -2.85 -10.67 12.86
N CYS A 116 -4.13 -10.44 12.58
CA CYS A 116 -4.74 -10.78 11.30
C CYS A 116 -4.57 -9.63 10.31
N HIS A 117 -4.47 -9.98 9.03
CA HIS A 117 -4.45 -9.02 7.93
C HIS A 117 -5.79 -9.08 7.18
N HIS A 118 -6.39 -7.91 6.99
CA HIS A 118 -7.73 -7.66 6.48
C HIS A 118 -8.88 -7.95 7.47
N LEU A 119 -9.83 -7.04 7.53
CA LEU A 119 -11.06 -7.17 8.33
C LEU A 119 -12.13 -7.90 7.50
N TYR A 120 -11.96 -9.22 7.32
CA TYR A 120 -12.85 -9.99 6.48
C TYR A 120 -13.05 -11.43 7.02
N LEU A 121 -13.51 -12.35 6.18
CA LEU A 121 -13.94 -13.69 6.52
C LEU A 121 -12.95 -14.47 7.41
N LEU A 122 -11.66 -14.51 7.04
CA LEU A 122 -10.66 -15.26 7.81
C LEU A 122 -10.44 -14.65 9.21
N THR A 123 -10.34 -13.34 9.31
CA THR A 123 -10.17 -12.64 10.60
C THR A 123 -11.39 -12.87 11.50
N ALA A 124 -12.59 -12.81 10.93
CA ALA A 124 -13.83 -13.15 11.66
C ALA A 124 -13.80 -14.59 12.19
N PHE A 125 -13.35 -15.54 11.36
CA PHE A 125 -13.20 -16.93 11.74
C PHE A 125 -12.14 -17.14 12.83
N VAL A 126 -10.97 -16.51 12.71
CA VAL A 126 -9.92 -16.55 13.75
C VAL A 126 -10.49 -16.06 15.08
N ARG A 127 -11.21 -14.92 15.09
CA ARG A 127 -11.80 -14.37 16.33
C ARG A 127 -12.91 -15.27 16.90
N GLU A 128 -13.61 -16.02 16.04
CA GLU A 128 -14.61 -16.99 16.48
C GLU A 128 -13.98 -18.15 17.25
N ILE A 129 -12.86 -18.71 16.75
CA ILE A 129 -12.28 -19.93 17.32
C ILE A 129 -11.24 -19.67 18.42
N VAL A 130 -10.57 -18.52 18.40
CA VAL A 130 -9.56 -18.13 19.40
C VAL A 130 -10.24 -17.28 20.49
N LYS A 131 -10.17 -17.70 21.76
CA LYS A 131 -10.82 -17.02 22.90
C LYS A 131 -9.79 -16.50 23.93
N ASP A 132 -8.70 -17.22 24.13
CA ASP A 132 -7.80 -17.04 25.28
C ASP A 132 -6.59 -16.16 24.93
N ILE A 133 -6.47 -15.71 23.68
CA ILE A 133 -5.37 -14.85 23.20
C ILE A 133 -5.98 -13.61 22.53
N LYS A 134 -5.32 -12.47 22.71
CA LYS A 134 -5.71 -11.24 22.02
C LYS A 134 -5.59 -11.42 20.49
N VAL A 135 -6.62 -11.00 19.78
CA VAL A 135 -6.68 -10.99 18.32
C VAL A 135 -6.85 -9.56 17.84
N MET A 136 -5.81 -9.03 17.23
CA MET A 136 -5.81 -7.72 16.60
C MET A 136 -5.85 -7.88 15.08
N SER A 137 -6.22 -6.83 14.35
CA SER A 137 -6.20 -6.90 12.89
C SER A 137 -5.85 -5.57 12.23
N ILE A 138 -5.19 -5.65 11.06
CA ILE A 138 -4.83 -4.49 10.24
C ILE A 138 -5.79 -4.42 9.05
N CYS A 139 -6.42 -3.25 8.89
CA CYS A 139 -7.27 -2.95 7.74
C CYS A 139 -6.41 -2.45 6.57
N HIS A 140 -6.44 -3.16 5.43
CA HIS A 140 -5.71 -2.75 4.22
C HIS A 140 -6.60 -2.04 3.16
N GLY A 141 -7.83 -1.68 3.51
CA GLY A 141 -8.76 -0.95 2.64
C GLY A 141 -9.59 -1.85 1.72
N THR A 142 -8.98 -2.81 1.03
CA THR A 142 -9.71 -3.71 0.11
C THR A 142 -10.81 -4.53 0.81
N CYS A 143 -10.63 -4.86 2.08
CA CYS A 143 -11.64 -5.56 2.89
C CYS A 143 -12.92 -4.74 3.10
N LEU A 144 -12.82 -3.43 3.27
CA LEU A 144 -13.99 -2.54 3.38
C LEU A 144 -14.77 -2.48 2.07
N ARG A 145 -14.05 -2.41 0.94
CA ARG A 145 -14.68 -2.46 -0.39
C ARG A 145 -15.40 -3.79 -0.59
N GLN A 146 -14.76 -4.92 -0.29
CA GLN A 146 -15.39 -6.24 -0.39
C GLN A 146 -16.66 -6.33 0.47
N LEU A 147 -16.60 -5.88 1.72
CA LEU A 147 -17.75 -5.88 2.63
C LEU A 147 -18.95 -5.07 2.09
N ASN A 148 -18.66 -3.98 1.35
CA ASN A 148 -19.68 -3.09 0.80
C ASN A 148 -20.21 -3.53 -0.58
N THR A 149 -19.50 -4.43 -1.26
CA THR A 149 -19.86 -4.85 -2.64
C THR A 149 -20.29 -6.31 -2.75
N ILE A 150 -19.99 -7.14 -1.75
CA ILE A 150 -20.27 -8.58 -1.75
C ILE A 150 -21.03 -8.95 -0.49
N ASP A 151 -22.15 -9.64 -0.67
CA ASP A 151 -22.96 -10.15 0.43
C ASP A 151 -22.56 -11.59 0.80
N LEU A 152 -21.25 -11.76 1.14
CA LEU A 152 -20.71 -13.04 1.58
C LEU A 152 -20.55 -13.05 3.09
N GLU A 153 -21.35 -13.86 3.80
CA GLU A 153 -21.25 -14.04 5.26
C GLU A 153 -21.17 -12.70 6.03
N LYS A 154 -21.78 -11.64 5.49
CA LYS A 154 -21.60 -10.25 5.95
C LYS A 154 -21.93 -10.05 7.42
N GLU A 155 -23.08 -10.59 7.87
CA GLU A 155 -23.51 -10.51 9.27
C GLU A 155 -22.52 -11.25 10.20
N TYR A 156 -22.08 -12.44 9.78
CA TYR A 156 -21.07 -13.22 10.50
C TYR A 156 -19.75 -12.48 10.61
N ILE A 157 -19.29 -11.87 9.52
CA ILE A 157 -18.06 -11.09 9.49
C ILE A 157 -18.18 -9.91 10.47
N ILE A 158 -19.24 -9.11 10.37
CA ILE A 158 -19.45 -7.94 11.23
C ILE A 158 -19.52 -8.37 12.72
N ALA A 159 -20.28 -9.41 13.03
CA ALA A 159 -20.46 -9.87 14.41
C ALA A 159 -19.15 -10.33 15.07
N ASN A 160 -18.23 -10.92 14.32
CA ASN A 160 -16.95 -11.39 14.85
C ASN A 160 -15.85 -10.33 14.82
N ILE A 161 -15.81 -9.46 13.81
CA ILE A 161 -14.87 -8.30 13.79
C ILE A 161 -15.12 -7.36 14.99
N ARG A 162 -16.36 -7.16 15.41
CA ARG A 162 -16.71 -6.40 16.64
C ARG A 162 -16.05 -6.93 17.92
N LYS A 163 -15.69 -8.21 17.95
CA LYS A 163 -15.08 -8.88 19.10
C LYS A 163 -13.56 -8.82 19.12
N LEU A 164 -12.94 -8.21 18.09
CA LEU A 164 -11.50 -7.98 18.07
C LEU A 164 -11.08 -7.10 19.25
N ASP A 165 -9.91 -7.35 19.77
CA ASP A 165 -9.34 -6.58 20.86
C ASP A 165 -8.93 -5.20 20.38
N LEU A 166 -8.24 -5.11 19.23
CA LEU A 166 -7.82 -3.87 18.61
C LEU A 166 -7.83 -3.97 17.08
N ILE A 167 -8.07 -2.85 16.41
CA ILE A 167 -8.04 -2.73 14.95
C ILE A 167 -7.11 -1.60 14.56
N PHE A 168 -6.18 -1.87 13.66
CA PHE A 168 -5.26 -0.89 13.10
C PHE A 168 -5.79 -0.38 11.76
N ALA A 169 -5.96 0.94 11.67
CA ALA A 169 -6.30 1.66 10.45
C ALA A 169 -5.06 2.34 9.86
N LEU A 170 -5.05 2.55 8.54
CA LEU A 170 -3.95 3.22 7.87
C LEU A 170 -4.06 4.76 7.92
N HIS A 171 -5.28 5.31 8.00
CA HIS A 171 -5.54 6.75 8.07
C HIS A 171 -6.92 7.03 8.72
N GLU A 172 -7.17 8.28 9.12
CA GLU A 172 -8.36 8.68 9.89
C GLU A 172 -9.67 8.36 9.16
N ASN A 173 -9.75 8.58 7.85
CA ASN A 173 -10.96 8.24 7.09
C ASN A 173 -11.25 6.74 7.13
N GLN A 174 -10.20 5.91 7.03
CA GLN A 174 -10.37 4.47 7.14
C GLN A 174 -10.82 4.06 8.55
N LYS A 175 -10.33 4.74 9.60
CA LYS A 175 -10.83 4.58 10.97
C LYS A 175 -12.33 4.87 11.03
N TYR A 176 -12.76 5.99 10.45
CA TYR A 176 -14.19 6.33 10.38
C TYR A 176 -15.01 5.25 9.66
N ASP A 177 -14.51 4.78 8.51
CA ASP A 177 -15.18 3.73 7.73
C ASP A 177 -15.26 2.39 8.49
N ILE A 178 -14.23 2.02 9.24
CA ILE A 178 -14.21 0.83 10.10
C ILE A 178 -15.29 0.95 11.17
N ILE A 179 -15.34 2.08 11.89
CA ILE A 179 -16.34 2.31 12.94
C ILE A 179 -17.74 2.23 12.35
N LYS A 180 -17.98 2.88 11.22
CA LYS A 180 -19.28 2.91 10.53
C LYS A 180 -19.72 1.54 10.04
N ASN A 181 -18.84 0.77 9.38
CA ASN A 181 -19.20 -0.51 8.77
C ASN A 181 -19.34 -1.63 9.79
N PHE A 182 -18.50 -1.68 10.81
CA PHE A 182 -18.49 -2.75 11.79
C PHE A 182 -19.20 -2.39 13.10
N GLY A 183 -19.47 -1.12 13.38
CA GLY A 183 -20.07 -0.68 14.64
C GLY A 183 -19.18 -0.97 15.86
N VAL A 184 -17.86 -0.86 15.70
CA VAL A 184 -16.89 -1.00 16.79
C VAL A 184 -16.71 0.33 17.55
N SER A 185 -16.28 0.24 18.82
CA SER A 185 -15.93 1.44 19.58
C SER A 185 -14.74 2.16 18.95
N GLU A 186 -14.77 3.49 18.96
CA GLU A 186 -13.64 4.31 18.50
C GLU A 186 -12.34 4.01 19.21
N SER A 187 -12.39 3.71 20.51
CA SER A 187 -11.23 3.33 21.33
C SER A 187 -10.53 2.06 20.84
N LYS A 188 -11.22 1.20 20.10
CA LYS A 188 -10.65 -0.03 19.52
C LYS A 188 -9.98 0.19 18.16
N VAL A 189 -10.04 1.39 17.58
CA VAL A 189 -9.48 1.64 16.24
C VAL A 189 -8.37 2.69 16.33
N VAL A 190 -7.14 2.26 16.07
CA VAL A 190 -5.93 3.09 16.15
C VAL A 190 -5.34 3.30 14.77
N VAL A 191 -5.05 4.55 14.43
CA VAL A 191 -4.38 4.89 13.16
C VAL A 191 -2.87 4.74 13.31
N ILE A 192 -2.29 3.85 12.49
CA ILE A 192 -0.86 3.52 12.54
C ILE A 192 -0.11 3.90 11.26
N GLY A 193 -0.80 4.06 10.13
CA GLY A 193 -0.20 4.35 8.84
C GLY A 193 0.46 3.13 8.17
N SER A 194 1.46 3.42 7.35
CA SER A 194 2.29 2.41 6.67
C SER A 194 3.77 2.78 6.80
N GLY A 195 4.63 1.86 6.42
CA GLY A 195 6.06 2.06 6.34
C GLY A 195 6.59 1.85 4.92
N TYR A 196 7.83 2.27 4.66
CA TYR A 196 8.58 1.96 3.46
C TYR A 196 9.91 1.25 3.82
N ASN A 197 10.55 0.64 2.83
CA ASN A 197 11.81 -0.11 3.02
C ASN A 197 13.02 0.82 2.86
N ASP A 198 13.59 1.26 3.98
CA ASP A 198 14.76 2.15 4.03
C ASP A 198 16.10 1.48 3.66
N ASP A 199 16.18 0.14 3.64
CA ASP A 199 17.36 -0.56 3.09
C ASP A 199 17.43 -0.46 1.57
N ILE A 200 16.31 -0.17 0.91
CA ILE A 200 16.21 -0.07 -0.54
C ILE A 200 16.08 1.39 -0.96
N PHE A 201 15.15 2.12 -0.34
CA PHE A 201 14.84 3.50 -0.69
C PHE A 201 15.58 4.45 0.26
N TYR A 202 16.73 4.94 -0.17
CA TYR A 202 17.53 5.93 0.54
C TYR A 202 18.30 6.81 -0.45
N ASN A 203 18.66 8.00 -0.02
CA ASN A 203 19.38 8.94 -0.87
C ASN A 203 20.84 8.53 -1.03
N LYS A 204 21.22 8.14 -2.24
CA LYS A 204 22.61 7.77 -2.61
C LYS A 204 23.51 8.97 -2.88
N ASN A 205 22.98 10.20 -2.77
CA ASN A 205 23.70 11.45 -3.02
C ASN A 205 24.40 11.49 -4.40
N TYR A 206 23.74 10.95 -5.42
CA TYR A 206 24.29 10.99 -6.76
C TYR A 206 24.52 12.42 -7.24
N LYS A 207 25.71 12.69 -7.76
CA LYS A 207 25.95 13.88 -8.57
C LYS A 207 25.38 13.61 -9.95
N ILE A 208 24.14 14.04 -10.17
CA ILE A 208 23.51 13.93 -11.49
C ILE A 208 24.28 14.88 -12.42
N LYS A 209 25.07 14.31 -13.31
CA LYS A 209 25.85 15.06 -14.32
C LYS A 209 25.06 15.30 -15.62
N ASP A 210 23.77 14.95 -15.62
CA ASP A 210 22.91 15.07 -16.78
C ASP A 210 22.28 16.48 -16.77
N ASP A 211 22.36 17.21 -17.87
CA ASP A 211 21.71 18.52 -18.01
C ASP A 211 20.15 18.38 -18.14
N LYS A 212 19.63 17.15 -18.12
CA LYS A 212 18.21 16.88 -18.23
C LYS A 212 17.52 16.83 -16.87
N ILE A 213 16.30 17.35 -16.85
CA ILE A 213 15.37 17.20 -15.75
C ILE A 213 14.55 15.92 -15.99
N LYS A 214 14.77 14.92 -15.14
CA LYS A 214 14.05 13.65 -15.19
C LYS A 214 12.86 13.70 -14.24
N ILE A 215 11.68 13.52 -14.82
CA ILE A 215 10.41 13.41 -14.10
C ILE A 215 10.00 11.95 -14.12
N VAL A 216 9.56 11.43 -12.98
CA VAL A 216 9.14 10.03 -12.86
C VAL A 216 7.74 9.90 -12.31
N PHE A 217 6.98 8.95 -12.85
CA PHE A 217 5.75 8.40 -12.30
C PHE A 217 5.98 6.93 -11.97
N ALA A 218 5.45 6.45 -10.84
CA ALA A 218 5.48 5.03 -10.50
C ALA A 218 4.12 4.58 -9.97
N GLY A 219 3.54 3.55 -10.60
CA GLY A 219 2.23 3.02 -10.27
C GLY A 219 1.55 2.31 -11.45
N LYS A 220 0.29 1.91 -11.27
CA LYS A 220 -0.50 1.35 -12.37
C LYS A 220 -0.70 2.39 -13.47
N ILE A 221 -0.52 2.01 -14.72
CA ILE A 221 -0.81 2.86 -15.87
C ILE A 221 -2.30 2.75 -16.18
N CYS A 222 -3.10 3.69 -15.64
CA CYS A 222 -4.55 3.75 -15.84
C CYS A 222 -5.09 5.18 -15.62
N LYS A 223 -6.33 5.43 -16.07
CA LYS A 223 -6.96 6.76 -15.98
C LYS A 223 -7.10 7.28 -14.55
N SER A 224 -7.45 6.40 -13.59
CA SER A 224 -7.61 6.80 -12.18
C SER A 224 -6.32 7.29 -11.51
N LYS A 225 -5.16 7.06 -12.14
CA LYS A 225 -3.87 7.61 -11.72
C LYS A 225 -3.57 9.00 -12.31
N GLY A 226 -4.54 9.65 -12.95
CA GLY A 226 -4.43 11.03 -13.45
C GLY A 226 -3.40 11.21 -14.58
N LEU A 227 -3.05 10.15 -15.30
CA LEU A 227 -1.97 10.19 -16.28
C LEU A 227 -2.32 11.00 -17.53
N ILE A 228 -3.60 11.06 -17.92
CA ILE A 228 -4.04 11.87 -19.07
C ILE A 228 -3.81 13.37 -18.80
N PRO A 229 -4.33 13.98 -17.72
CA PRO A 229 -4.04 15.38 -17.41
C PRO A 229 -2.55 15.62 -17.15
N PHE A 230 -1.82 14.68 -16.54
CA PHE A 230 -0.39 14.81 -16.34
C PHE A 230 0.39 14.91 -17.67
N ILE A 231 0.14 14.03 -18.63
CA ILE A 231 0.79 14.06 -19.95
C ILE A 231 0.44 15.36 -20.70
N LYS A 232 -0.80 15.81 -20.60
CA LYS A 232 -1.23 17.08 -21.22
C LYS A 232 -0.54 18.27 -20.56
N ALA A 233 -0.44 18.31 -19.24
CA ALA A 233 0.27 19.36 -18.48
C ALA A 233 1.76 19.43 -18.89
N ILE A 234 2.45 18.29 -18.89
CA ILE A 234 3.86 18.21 -19.36
C ILE A 234 3.98 18.71 -20.81
N SER A 235 3.08 18.31 -21.70
CA SER A 235 3.17 18.64 -23.13
C SER A 235 2.98 20.13 -23.43
N LYS A 236 2.42 20.91 -22.49
CA LYS A 236 2.25 22.36 -22.58
C LYS A 236 3.49 23.15 -22.11
N LEU A 237 4.45 22.52 -21.45
CA LEU A 237 5.64 23.18 -20.93
C LEU A 237 6.46 23.83 -22.06
N LYS A 238 7.01 25.01 -21.78
CA LYS A 238 7.74 25.83 -22.77
C LYS A 238 9.26 25.76 -22.53
N TYR A 239 9.81 24.55 -22.58
CA TYR A 239 11.26 24.30 -22.45
C TYR A 239 11.80 23.63 -23.72
N SER A 240 13.13 23.58 -23.83
CA SER A 240 13.79 22.77 -24.86
C SER A 240 13.36 21.31 -24.75
N ARG A 241 13.12 20.66 -25.90
CA ARG A 241 12.70 19.25 -25.98
C ARG A 241 13.70 18.30 -25.32
N ASP A 242 14.98 18.67 -25.34
CA ASP A 242 16.06 17.86 -24.78
C ASP A 242 16.24 18.05 -23.27
N LEU A 243 15.61 19.08 -22.68
CA LEU A 243 15.73 19.40 -21.25
C LEU A 243 14.94 18.45 -20.36
N ILE A 244 13.78 17.94 -20.83
CA ILE A 244 12.86 17.16 -20.00
C ILE A 244 12.75 15.73 -20.54
N GLU A 245 12.88 14.77 -19.62
CA GLU A 245 12.59 13.36 -19.87
C GLU A 245 11.65 12.83 -18.82
N VAL A 246 10.58 12.13 -19.26
CA VAL A 246 9.56 11.56 -18.36
C VAL A 246 9.61 10.04 -18.40
N ASN A 247 9.67 9.40 -17.23
CA ASN A 247 9.75 7.97 -17.10
C ASN A 247 8.51 7.43 -16.34
N PHE A 248 7.81 6.48 -16.93
CA PHE A 248 6.65 5.81 -16.35
C PHE A 248 7.05 4.39 -15.93
N ALA A 249 7.14 4.15 -14.62
CA ALA A 249 7.38 2.83 -14.04
C ALA A 249 6.05 2.19 -13.63
N GLY A 250 5.69 1.10 -14.28
CA GLY A 250 4.45 0.37 -14.02
C GLY A 250 3.83 -0.24 -15.27
N THR A 251 2.75 -0.98 -15.06
CA THR A 251 1.97 -1.62 -16.13
C THR A 251 0.50 -1.31 -15.97
N GLY A 252 -0.27 -1.42 -17.05
CA GLY A 252 -1.72 -1.34 -17.06
C GLY A 252 -2.36 -2.71 -17.20
N SER A 253 -3.43 -2.97 -16.46
CA SER A 253 -4.25 -4.17 -16.62
C SER A 253 -5.42 -3.96 -17.60
N ASP A 254 -5.83 -2.71 -17.79
CA ASP A 254 -6.81 -2.29 -18.79
C ASP A 254 -6.07 -1.85 -20.05
N ILE A 255 -6.12 -2.70 -21.07
CA ILE A 255 -5.39 -2.51 -22.34
C ILE A 255 -5.86 -1.26 -23.07
N GLU A 256 -7.16 -0.94 -23.04
CA GLU A 256 -7.72 0.23 -23.74
C GLU A 256 -7.20 1.53 -23.12
N SER A 257 -7.32 1.66 -21.79
CA SER A 257 -6.78 2.79 -21.03
C SER A 257 -5.26 2.93 -21.19
N TYR A 258 -4.52 1.82 -21.15
CA TYR A 258 -3.08 1.80 -21.35
C TYR A 258 -2.70 2.34 -22.74
N ASN A 259 -3.33 1.83 -23.80
CA ASN A 259 -3.05 2.23 -25.20
C ASN A 259 -3.40 3.71 -25.43
N GLU A 260 -4.49 4.22 -24.86
CA GLU A 260 -4.86 5.63 -24.93
C GLU A 260 -3.77 6.51 -24.31
N ILE A 261 -3.26 6.16 -23.12
CA ILE A 261 -2.22 6.88 -22.41
C ILE A 261 -0.90 6.87 -23.22
N VAL A 262 -0.47 5.72 -23.73
CA VAL A 262 0.74 5.60 -24.57
C VAL A 262 0.60 6.40 -25.86
N LYS A 263 -0.56 6.35 -26.51
CA LYS A 263 -0.84 7.14 -27.72
C LYS A 263 -0.83 8.64 -27.44
N LEU A 264 -1.30 9.08 -26.28
CA LEU A 264 -1.23 10.49 -25.90
C LEU A 264 0.23 10.90 -25.63
N ALA A 265 0.97 10.08 -24.90
CA ALA A 265 2.39 10.32 -24.58
C ALA A 265 3.26 10.42 -25.85
N SER A 266 2.98 9.61 -26.88
CA SER A 266 3.73 9.65 -28.15
C SER A 266 3.57 10.94 -28.94
N LYS A 267 2.57 11.77 -28.61
CA LYS A 267 2.36 13.10 -29.23
C LYS A 267 3.03 14.23 -28.44
N SER A 268 3.60 13.95 -27.28
CA SER A 268 4.30 14.95 -26.47
C SER A 268 5.57 15.45 -27.18
N PRO A 269 5.93 16.74 -27.04
CA PRO A 269 7.21 17.23 -27.52
C PRO A 269 8.40 16.68 -26.73
N PHE A 270 8.18 16.18 -25.52
CA PHE A 270 9.21 15.64 -24.64
C PHE A 270 9.29 14.12 -24.73
N LYS A 271 10.46 13.58 -24.45
CA LYS A 271 10.70 12.14 -24.43
C LYS A 271 9.95 11.51 -23.26
N MET A 272 9.08 10.53 -23.53
CA MET A 272 8.31 9.76 -22.56
C MET A 272 8.59 8.27 -22.71
N ASN A 273 9.13 7.66 -21.66
CA ASN A 273 9.54 6.25 -21.64
C ASN A 273 8.60 5.43 -20.74
N PHE A 274 8.08 4.32 -21.24
CA PHE A 274 7.33 3.35 -20.46
C PHE A 274 8.25 2.18 -20.12
N LEU A 275 8.64 2.08 -18.84
CA LEU A 275 9.67 1.15 -18.38
C LEU A 275 9.13 -0.22 -17.97
N GLY A 276 7.79 -0.37 -17.96
CA GLY A 276 7.17 -1.57 -17.41
C GLY A 276 7.24 -1.64 -15.88
N LYS A 277 6.93 -2.80 -15.32
CA LYS A 277 7.04 -3.05 -13.88
C LYS A 277 8.53 -3.13 -13.51
N LEU A 278 8.95 -2.35 -12.53
CA LEU A 278 10.29 -2.38 -11.96
C LEU A 278 10.29 -3.10 -10.61
N GLU A 279 11.37 -3.79 -10.30
CA GLU A 279 11.65 -4.25 -8.95
C GLU A 279 12.01 -3.08 -8.04
N GLN A 280 11.83 -3.23 -6.72
CA GLN A 280 12.03 -2.13 -5.76
C GLN A 280 13.42 -1.49 -5.87
N ARG A 281 14.47 -2.27 -6.08
CA ARG A 281 15.86 -1.76 -6.23
C ARG A 281 16.03 -0.90 -7.48
N ASP A 282 15.43 -1.30 -8.59
CA ASP A 282 15.49 -0.56 -9.85
C ASP A 282 14.64 0.72 -9.77
N LEU A 283 13.51 0.66 -9.07
CA LEU A 283 12.68 1.83 -8.78
C LEU A 283 13.43 2.84 -7.89
N ALA A 284 14.12 2.37 -6.85
CA ALA A 284 14.94 3.23 -6.00
C ALA A 284 16.09 3.88 -6.79
N GLU A 285 16.69 3.15 -7.73
CA GLU A 285 17.73 3.69 -8.62
C GLU A 285 17.14 4.75 -9.56
N LEU A 286 15.95 4.52 -10.09
CA LEU A 286 15.23 5.49 -10.93
C LEU A 286 14.93 6.77 -10.14
N PHE A 287 14.44 6.68 -8.89
CA PHE A 287 14.21 7.83 -8.02
C PHE A 287 15.51 8.59 -7.74
N ASN A 288 16.58 7.91 -7.34
CA ASN A 288 17.87 8.54 -7.07
C ASN A 288 18.48 9.29 -8.27
N ARG A 289 18.03 8.94 -9.49
CA ARG A 289 18.47 9.60 -10.76
C ARG A 289 17.45 10.59 -11.31
N SER A 290 16.34 10.83 -10.61
CA SER A 290 15.29 11.73 -11.03
C SER A 290 15.18 12.93 -10.09
N GLN A 291 14.77 14.08 -10.62
CA GLN A 291 14.60 15.29 -9.84
C GLN A 291 13.20 15.45 -9.30
N ILE A 292 12.19 15.00 -10.04
CA ILE A 292 10.78 15.20 -9.69
C ILE A 292 10.03 13.87 -9.82
N PHE A 293 9.31 13.49 -8.79
CA PHE A 293 8.31 12.43 -8.82
C PHE A 293 6.91 13.05 -8.86
N VAL A 294 6.06 12.60 -9.78
CA VAL A 294 4.67 13.09 -9.90
C VAL A 294 3.71 11.93 -9.71
N LEU A 295 2.82 12.08 -8.73
CA LEU A 295 1.72 11.12 -8.47
C LEU A 295 0.37 11.86 -8.55
N PRO A 296 -0.21 12.05 -9.74
CA PRO A 296 -1.42 12.84 -9.94
C PRO A 296 -2.71 12.02 -9.76
N SER A 297 -2.67 11.02 -8.89
CA SER A 297 -3.74 10.05 -8.68
C SER A 297 -5.04 10.71 -8.18
N PHE A 298 -6.16 10.25 -8.68
CA PHE A 298 -7.49 10.65 -8.17
C PHE A 298 -7.91 9.87 -6.93
N TYR A 299 -7.30 8.73 -6.69
CA TYR A 299 -7.54 7.87 -5.53
C TYR A 299 -6.30 7.06 -5.16
N GLU A 300 -5.99 7.03 -3.86
CA GLU A 300 -4.98 6.18 -3.23
C GLU A 300 -5.48 5.73 -1.86
N GLY A 301 -5.05 4.56 -1.42
CA GLY A 301 -5.18 4.19 -0.01
C GLY A 301 -4.14 4.95 0.83
N LEU A 302 -2.89 4.46 0.81
CA LEU A 302 -1.72 5.23 1.25
C LEU A 302 -0.64 5.13 0.16
N PRO A 303 -0.23 6.24 -0.44
CA PRO A 303 0.75 6.25 -1.51
C PRO A 303 2.19 6.13 -0.95
N VAL A 304 2.58 4.94 -0.49
CA VAL A 304 3.91 4.67 0.09
C VAL A 304 5.03 5.10 -0.86
N VAL A 305 4.79 5.02 -2.16
CA VAL A 305 5.71 5.46 -3.21
C VAL A 305 6.13 6.95 -3.08
N VAL A 306 5.30 7.79 -2.45
CA VAL A 306 5.66 9.18 -2.12
C VAL A 306 6.81 9.22 -1.11
N LEU A 307 6.74 8.40 -0.05
CA LEU A 307 7.81 8.29 0.93
C LEU A 307 9.07 7.67 0.33
N GLU A 308 8.92 6.68 -0.55
CA GLU A 308 10.01 6.03 -1.27
C GLU A 308 10.77 7.04 -2.15
N ALA A 309 10.07 7.88 -2.90
CA ALA A 309 10.67 8.93 -3.72
C ALA A 309 11.38 10.00 -2.86
N LEU A 310 10.71 10.50 -1.80
CA LEU A 310 11.31 11.47 -0.87
C LEU A 310 12.58 10.95 -0.21
N SER A 311 12.57 9.70 0.24
CA SER A 311 13.72 9.07 0.89
C SER A 311 14.91 8.94 -0.04
N CYS A 312 14.68 8.80 -1.36
CA CYS A 312 15.72 8.84 -2.40
C CYS A 312 16.18 10.25 -2.73
N GLY A 313 15.58 11.29 -2.15
CA GLY A 313 15.96 12.69 -2.35
C GLY A 313 15.21 13.40 -3.48
N THR A 314 14.27 12.74 -4.13
CA THR A 314 13.45 13.25 -5.23
C THR A 314 12.38 14.22 -4.70
N ASP A 315 12.16 15.36 -5.36
CA ASP A 315 11.06 16.26 -5.04
C ASP A 315 9.74 15.66 -5.52
N VAL A 316 8.66 15.87 -4.78
CA VAL A 316 7.36 15.22 -5.02
C VAL A 316 6.29 16.24 -5.37
N ILE A 317 5.51 15.93 -6.41
CA ILE A 317 4.23 16.58 -6.71
C ILE A 317 3.16 15.49 -6.61
N THR A 318 2.19 15.67 -5.73
CA THR A 318 1.11 14.69 -5.56
C THR A 318 -0.23 15.39 -5.36
N THR A 319 -1.31 14.70 -5.66
CA THR A 319 -2.66 15.21 -5.36
C THR A 319 -2.91 15.24 -3.86
N ASP A 320 -3.70 16.24 -3.45
CA ASP A 320 -4.14 16.43 -2.07
C ASP A 320 -5.27 15.44 -1.72
N ILE A 321 -4.92 14.16 -1.69
CA ILE A 321 -5.84 13.09 -1.31
C ILE A 321 -6.03 13.14 0.20
N LEU A 322 -7.29 13.04 0.62
CA LEU A 322 -7.69 13.09 2.02
C LEU A 322 -6.95 12.04 2.86
N GLY A 323 -6.33 12.49 3.96
CA GLY A 323 -5.57 11.65 4.89
C GLY A 323 -4.09 11.48 4.53
N VAL A 324 -3.65 11.85 3.32
CA VAL A 324 -2.25 11.70 2.90
C VAL A 324 -1.34 12.69 3.61
N LYS A 325 -1.73 13.97 3.71
CA LYS A 325 -0.96 15.00 4.44
C LYS A 325 -0.78 14.65 5.91
N GLU A 326 -1.85 14.21 6.56
CA GLU A 326 -1.86 13.81 7.95
C GLU A 326 -0.93 12.62 8.18
N TRP A 327 -1.02 11.61 7.31
CA TRP A 327 -0.16 10.44 7.38
C TRP A 327 1.32 10.77 7.15
N ILE A 328 1.64 11.62 6.17
CA ILE A 328 3.02 12.08 5.92
C ILE A 328 3.54 12.87 7.13
N GLY A 329 2.72 13.71 7.74
CA GLY A 329 3.06 14.48 8.94
C GLY A 329 3.71 15.84 8.64
N SER A 330 3.57 16.76 9.58
CA SER A 330 3.94 18.16 9.39
C SER A 330 5.42 18.39 9.09
N GLU A 331 6.33 17.65 9.73
CA GLU A 331 7.78 17.79 9.53
C GLU A 331 8.17 17.53 8.06
N ILE A 332 7.62 16.45 7.48
CA ILE A 332 7.89 16.07 6.09
C ILE A 332 7.17 17.02 5.13
N ASN A 333 5.92 17.37 5.41
CA ASN A 333 5.15 18.31 4.58
C ASN A 333 5.81 19.69 4.47
N ASN A 334 6.43 20.17 5.54
CA ASN A 334 7.06 21.48 5.60
C ASN A 334 8.53 21.48 5.13
N CYS A 335 9.07 20.38 4.65
CA CYS A 335 10.46 20.29 4.19
C CYS A 335 10.74 21.01 2.87
N GLY A 336 9.71 21.50 2.17
CA GLY A 336 9.80 22.17 0.86
C GLY A 336 9.94 21.22 -0.34
N LYS A 337 9.96 19.89 -0.11
CA LYS A 337 10.13 18.89 -1.17
C LYS A 337 8.80 18.35 -1.71
N ILE A 338 7.70 18.56 -1.01
CA ILE A 338 6.37 18.10 -1.45
C ILE A 338 5.54 19.30 -1.88
N GLU A 339 4.92 19.16 -3.03
CA GLU A 339 3.89 20.08 -3.53
C GLU A 339 2.59 19.32 -3.75
N TYR A 340 1.50 19.88 -3.23
CA TYR A 340 0.17 19.29 -3.31
C TYR A 340 -0.68 20.00 -4.35
N VAL A 341 -1.24 19.24 -5.26
CA VAL A 341 -2.20 19.72 -6.26
C VAL A 341 -3.61 19.36 -5.81
N SER A 342 -4.50 20.34 -5.78
CA SER A 342 -5.89 20.13 -5.40
C SER A 342 -6.56 19.09 -6.29
N LEU A 343 -7.30 18.17 -5.67
CA LEU A 343 -8.13 17.21 -6.41
C LEU A 343 -9.25 17.92 -7.15
N PRO A 344 -9.63 17.48 -8.37
CA PRO A 344 -10.85 17.91 -9.04
C PRO A 344 -12.07 17.38 -8.28
N PHE A 345 -13.25 17.98 -8.46
CA PHE A 345 -14.49 17.40 -7.96
C PHE A 345 -14.74 16.03 -8.57
N MET A 346 -15.04 15.06 -7.70
CA MET A 346 -15.26 13.68 -8.09
C MET A 346 -16.74 13.41 -8.39
N GLU A 347 -17.02 12.71 -9.49
CA GLU A 347 -18.33 12.13 -9.72
C GLU A 347 -18.54 10.88 -8.85
N LYS A 348 -17.50 10.05 -8.79
CA LYS A 348 -17.37 8.83 -7.95
C LYS A 348 -15.93 8.69 -7.51
N GLU A 349 -15.69 7.81 -6.55
CA GLU A 349 -14.35 7.49 -6.08
C GLU A 349 -13.40 7.15 -7.25
N GLY A 350 -12.34 7.93 -7.40
CA GLY A 350 -11.36 7.78 -8.47
C GLY A 350 -11.81 8.19 -9.88
N ILE A 351 -13.01 8.76 -10.02
CA ILE A 351 -13.56 9.26 -11.29
C ILE A 351 -13.87 10.75 -11.13
N PRO A 352 -13.05 11.64 -11.68
CA PRO A 352 -13.29 13.08 -11.64
C PRO A 352 -14.40 13.47 -12.61
N LYS A 353 -15.04 14.62 -12.34
CA LYS A 353 -15.92 15.27 -13.31
C LYS A 353 -15.09 15.80 -14.48
N ASP A 354 -15.55 15.56 -15.70
CA ASP A 354 -14.83 15.95 -16.92
C ASP A 354 -14.59 17.47 -16.99
N GLU A 355 -15.54 18.27 -16.54
CA GLU A 355 -15.47 19.74 -16.50
C GLU A 355 -14.32 20.28 -15.62
N GLU A 356 -13.93 19.53 -14.61
CA GLU A 356 -12.88 19.90 -13.66
C GLU A 356 -11.46 19.50 -14.12
N LEU A 357 -11.36 18.61 -15.12
CA LEU A 357 -10.08 18.09 -15.59
C LEU A 357 -9.18 19.18 -16.19
N HIS A 358 -9.76 20.23 -16.80
CA HIS A 358 -8.97 21.32 -17.36
C HIS A 358 -8.24 22.12 -16.28
N ASP A 359 -8.91 22.43 -15.18
CA ASP A 359 -8.31 23.18 -14.07
C ASP A 359 -7.27 22.33 -13.33
N PHE A 360 -7.55 21.03 -13.15
CA PHE A 360 -6.58 20.08 -12.61
C PHE A 360 -5.31 19.98 -13.48
N GLU A 361 -5.45 19.94 -14.79
CA GLU A 361 -4.35 19.96 -15.76
C GLU A 361 -3.50 21.23 -15.62
N ASN A 362 -4.14 22.40 -15.48
CA ASN A 362 -3.46 23.67 -15.28
C ASN A 362 -2.73 23.73 -13.93
N ASN A 363 -3.33 23.20 -12.86
CA ASN A 363 -2.70 23.12 -11.55
C ASN A 363 -1.46 22.20 -11.58
N LEU A 364 -1.54 21.05 -12.25
CA LEU A 364 -0.38 20.18 -12.48
C LEU A 364 0.71 20.89 -13.29
N TYR A 365 0.34 21.59 -14.36
CA TYR A 365 1.27 22.39 -15.14
C TYR A 365 2.02 23.37 -14.26
N ASN A 366 1.31 24.18 -13.46
CA ASN A 366 1.92 25.20 -12.60
C ASN A 366 2.87 24.58 -11.56
N ALA A 367 2.47 23.49 -10.91
CA ALA A 367 3.29 22.81 -9.94
C ALA A 367 4.58 22.24 -10.57
N ILE A 368 4.47 21.61 -11.74
CA ILE A 368 5.63 21.06 -12.45
C ILE A 368 6.57 22.19 -12.93
N ASP A 369 6.02 23.24 -13.52
CA ASP A 369 6.79 24.38 -14.01
C ASP A 369 7.53 25.09 -12.86
N SER A 370 6.87 25.32 -11.73
CA SER A 370 7.46 25.88 -10.51
C SER A 370 8.66 25.06 -10.02
N LYS A 371 8.52 23.72 -9.98
CA LYS A 371 9.62 22.83 -9.57
C LYS A 371 10.77 22.85 -10.56
N ILE A 372 10.49 22.86 -11.86
CA ILE A 372 11.53 22.96 -12.90
C ILE A 372 12.30 24.29 -12.77
N GLN A 373 11.60 25.41 -12.61
CA GLN A 373 12.22 26.71 -12.42
C GLN A 373 13.11 26.75 -11.17
N SER A 374 12.65 26.19 -10.07
CA SER A 374 13.43 26.08 -8.83
C SER A 374 14.71 25.26 -9.01
N LEU A 375 14.66 24.19 -9.79
CA LEU A 375 15.82 23.36 -10.13
C LEU A 375 16.83 24.13 -11.01
N LEU A 376 16.35 24.83 -12.05
CA LEU A 376 17.18 25.60 -12.96
C LEU A 376 17.87 26.78 -12.27
N ASN A 377 17.20 27.41 -11.31
CA ASN A 377 17.75 28.55 -10.54
C ASN A 377 18.66 28.12 -9.37
N ASN A 378 18.94 26.83 -9.19
CA ASN A 378 19.69 26.28 -8.05
C ASN A 378 19.15 26.72 -6.68
N SER A 379 17.86 27.08 -6.61
CA SER A 379 17.21 27.58 -5.39
C SER A 379 16.76 26.45 -4.44
N ASN A 380 16.89 25.19 -4.88
CA ASN A 380 16.57 24.03 -4.05
C ASN A 380 17.57 23.87 -2.91
N LYS A 381 17.18 24.28 -1.71
CA LYS A 381 17.93 23.94 -0.50
C LYS A 381 17.85 22.41 -0.31
N LYS A 382 19.01 21.75 -0.22
CA LYS A 382 19.11 20.35 0.18
C LYS A 382 18.68 20.23 1.65
N THR A 383 17.38 20.14 1.90
CA THR A 383 16.86 19.80 3.23
C THR A 383 16.82 18.28 3.36
N SER A 384 17.59 17.75 4.30
CA SER A 384 17.41 16.36 4.74
C SER A 384 16.18 16.30 5.63
N VAL A 385 15.31 15.35 5.39
CA VAL A 385 14.12 15.10 6.21
C VAL A 385 14.35 13.81 6.98
N ASP A 386 14.09 13.82 8.28
CA ASP A 386 14.08 12.58 9.06
C ASP A 386 12.87 11.73 8.67
N MET A 387 13.14 10.61 8.01
CA MET A 387 12.14 9.65 7.56
C MET A 387 12.04 8.42 8.47
N SER A 388 12.82 8.35 9.56
CA SER A 388 12.94 7.17 10.43
C SER A 388 11.59 6.66 10.95
N LYS A 389 10.72 7.58 11.35
CA LYS A 389 9.36 7.26 11.81
C LYS A 389 8.44 6.69 10.73
N LYS A 390 8.81 6.80 9.45
CA LYS A 390 8.01 6.33 8.31
C LYS A 390 8.54 5.03 7.70
N THR A 391 9.64 4.49 8.23
CA THR A 391 10.17 3.18 7.85
C THR A 391 9.33 2.03 8.42
N TRP A 392 9.56 0.81 7.97
CA TRP A 392 8.98 -0.38 8.59
C TRP A 392 9.34 -0.52 10.06
N ASP A 393 10.56 -0.15 10.43
CA ASP A 393 11.00 -0.12 11.82
C ASP A 393 10.18 0.88 12.64
N GLY A 394 10.05 2.11 12.15
CA GLY A 394 9.25 3.15 12.82
C GLY A 394 7.77 2.75 12.96
N LEU A 395 7.21 2.05 11.97
CA LEU A 395 5.87 1.48 12.06
C LEU A 395 5.77 0.39 13.13
N ALA A 396 6.72 -0.55 13.13
CA ALA A 396 6.75 -1.64 14.12
C ALA A 396 6.87 -1.10 15.54
N TYR A 397 7.71 -0.08 15.77
CA TYR A 397 7.79 0.60 17.07
C TYR A 397 6.46 1.20 17.50
N ARG A 398 5.76 1.93 16.61
CA ARG A 398 4.42 2.49 16.93
C ARG A 398 3.39 1.42 17.27
N ILE A 399 3.36 0.34 16.51
CA ILE A 399 2.45 -0.78 16.79
C ILE A 399 2.79 -1.43 18.13
N ASN A 400 4.07 -1.64 18.41
CA ASN A 400 4.53 -2.21 19.68
C ASN A 400 4.15 -1.34 20.88
N GLU A 401 4.31 -0.02 20.79
CA GLU A 401 3.86 0.92 21.83
C GLU A 401 2.35 0.78 22.10
N VAL A 402 1.53 0.71 21.04
CA VAL A 402 0.08 0.54 21.19
C VAL A 402 -0.25 -0.81 21.84
N ILE A 403 0.42 -1.89 21.45
CA ILE A 403 0.23 -3.22 22.04
C ILE A 403 0.54 -3.20 23.55
N LEU A 404 1.66 -2.57 23.94
CA LEU A 404 2.07 -2.47 25.34
C LEU A 404 1.14 -1.58 26.16
N MET A 405 0.65 -0.48 25.60
CA MET A 405 -0.33 0.39 26.27
C MET A 405 -1.67 -0.35 26.50
N ASP A 406 -2.13 -1.13 25.55
CA ASP A 406 -3.35 -1.94 25.67
C ASP A 406 -3.20 -3.03 26.74
N GLU A 407 -2.00 -3.54 26.99
CA GLU A 407 -1.70 -4.46 28.10
C GLU A 407 -1.75 -3.77 29.47
N LEU A 408 -1.25 -2.53 29.57
CA LEU A 408 -1.23 -1.76 30.81
C LEU A 408 -2.62 -1.27 31.26
N CYS A 409 -3.55 -1.05 30.32
CA CYS A 409 -4.92 -0.65 30.64
C CYS A 409 -5.79 -1.79 31.21
N LEU A 410 -5.29 -3.02 31.24
CA LEU A 410 -5.99 -4.21 31.77
C LEU A 410 -5.54 -4.61 33.18
N VAL A 411 -4.55 -3.92 33.75
CA VAL A 411 -4.07 -4.06 35.15
C VAL A 411 -4.61 -2.92 36.00
#